data_6a702761129050575e98f084f0845f13
#
_entry.id   6a702761129050575e98f084f0845f13
#
_cell.length_a   1.000
_cell.length_b   1.000
_cell.length_c   1.000
_cell.angle_alpha   90.00
_cell.angle_beta   90.00
_cell.angle_gamma   90.00
#
_symmetry.space_group_name_H-M   'P 1'
#
loop_
_entity.id
_entity.type
_entity.pdbx_description
1 polymer ?
#
loop_
_entity_poly.entity_id
_entity_poly.type
_entity_poly.pdbx_seq_one_letter_code
_entity_poly.pdbx_strand_id
1 'polypeptide(L)'
;NPLGPVCTAATVHFGAAAANFAWLETRAPEVKLGFDNSDFFPVQPRLDGTEYPVSDLPGPGVEVNEDAIAAQSFRFWEAPHLRRRDGSVTNW
;
A
#
# COMPACT_ATOMS: atom_id res chain seq x y z
N ASN A 1 0.84 7.39 -1.08
CA ASN A 1 1.32 6.54 0.02
C ASN A 1 1.28 5.07 -0.41
N PRO A 2 2.41 4.40 -0.56
CA PRO A 2 2.50 3.02 -1.07
C PRO A 2 2.33 1.94 0.02
N LEU A 3 1.83 2.28 1.20
CA LEU A 3 1.87 1.43 2.38
C LEU A 3 0.60 0.55 2.58
N GLY A 4 0.12 -0.07 1.55
CA GLY A 4 -0.90 -1.09 1.68
C GLY A 4 -2.12 -0.88 0.77
N PRO A 5 -2.92 -1.94 0.56
CA PRO A 5 -3.99 -1.95 -0.43
C PRO A 5 -5.09 -0.92 -0.18
N VAL A 6 -5.49 -0.71 1.08
CA VAL A 6 -6.53 0.27 1.43
C VAL A 6 -6.09 1.68 1.06
N CYS A 7 -4.85 2.03 1.40
CA CYS A 7 -4.30 3.35 1.08
C CYS A 7 -4.09 3.53 -0.43
N THR A 8 -3.64 2.48 -1.12
CA THR A 8 -3.51 2.48 -2.58
C THR A 8 -4.86 2.70 -3.24
N ALA A 9 -5.92 1.98 -2.83
CA ALA A 9 -7.25 2.15 -3.36
C ALA A 9 -7.78 3.58 -3.17
N ALA A 10 -7.65 4.13 -1.97
CA ALA A 10 -8.03 5.51 -1.70
C ALA A 10 -7.28 6.50 -2.60
N THR A 11 -6.00 6.28 -2.85
CA THR A 11 -5.18 7.13 -3.72
C THR A 11 -5.57 6.99 -5.19
N VAL A 12 -5.92 5.78 -5.65
CA VAL A 12 -6.43 5.55 -7.01
C VAL A 12 -7.73 6.33 -7.24
N HIS A 13 -8.70 6.24 -6.33
CA HIS A 13 -9.95 7.01 -6.42
C HIS A 13 -9.71 8.52 -6.35
N PHE A 14 -8.83 8.97 -5.46
CA PHE A 14 -8.43 10.37 -5.40
C PHE A 14 -7.81 10.84 -6.72
N GLY A 15 -6.88 10.07 -7.27
CA GLY A 15 -6.24 10.39 -8.55
C GLY A 15 -7.23 10.47 -9.71
N ALA A 16 -8.21 9.57 -9.75
CA ALA A 16 -9.25 9.59 -10.77
C ALA A 16 -10.18 10.82 -10.67
N ALA A 17 -10.37 11.37 -9.47
CA ALA A 17 -11.20 12.55 -9.24
C ALA A 17 -10.45 13.88 -9.40
N ALA A 18 -9.12 13.88 -9.31
CA ALA A 18 -8.32 15.10 -9.31
C ALA A 18 -7.79 15.42 -10.72
N ALA A 19 -8.31 16.48 -11.34
CA ALA A 19 -7.98 16.86 -12.71
C ALA A 19 -6.48 17.18 -12.97
N ASN A 20 -5.74 17.51 -11.92
CA ASN A 20 -4.31 17.82 -11.96
C ASN A 20 -3.43 16.69 -11.41
N PHE A 21 -3.97 15.49 -11.24
CA PHE A 21 -3.21 14.33 -10.82
C PHE A 21 -2.35 13.84 -12.00
N ALA A 22 -1.05 13.71 -11.79
CA ALA A 22 -0.13 13.31 -12.86
C ALA A 22 0.34 11.85 -12.72
N TRP A 23 0.81 11.49 -11.53
CA TRP A 23 1.46 10.20 -11.28
C TRP A 23 1.12 9.65 -9.90
N LEU A 24 0.96 8.34 -9.83
CA LEU A 24 0.90 7.61 -8.57
C LEU A 24 2.23 6.90 -8.34
N GLU A 25 2.91 7.26 -7.26
CA GLU A 25 4.03 6.47 -6.80
C GLU A 25 3.52 5.11 -6.31
N THR A 26 4.05 4.05 -6.88
CA THR A 26 3.70 2.69 -6.51
C THR A 26 4.93 1.82 -6.38
N ARG A 27 4.79 0.69 -5.72
CA ARG A 27 5.85 -0.30 -5.62
C ARG A 27 5.83 -1.22 -6.83
N ALA A 28 7.01 -1.64 -7.26
CA ALA A 28 7.11 -2.65 -8.30
C ALA A 28 6.46 -3.96 -7.79
N PRO A 29 5.71 -4.67 -8.65
CA PRO A 29 5.03 -5.92 -8.25
C PRO A 29 5.96 -6.99 -7.69
N GLU A 30 7.23 -6.94 -8.04
CA GLU A 30 8.26 -7.90 -7.61
C GLU A 30 8.71 -7.66 -6.16
N VAL A 31 8.45 -6.48 -5.61
CA VAL A 31 8.84 -6.13 -4.24
C VAL A 31 7.78 -6.61 -3.27
N LYS A 32 7.89 -7.86 -2.86
CA LYS A 32 7.01 -8.47 -1.85
C LYS A 32 7.38 -7.99 -0.45
N LEU A 33 6.71 -6.95 0.01
CA LEU A 33 6.92 -6.42 1.37
C LEU A 33 5.86 -6.90 2.37
N GLY A 34 4.95 -7.77 1.95
CA GLY A 34 3.91 -8.34 2.81
C GLY A 34 2.71 -7.41 3.07
N PHE A 35 2.75 -6.16 2.60
CA PHE A 35 1.64 -5.20 2.79
C PHE A 35 0.47 -5.43 1.84
N ASP A 36 0.65 -6.25 0.82
CA ASP A 36 -0.31 -6.60 -0.23
C ASP A 36 -0.65 -8.09 -0.21
N ASN A 37 -0.45 -8.75 0.94
CA ASN A 37 -0.73 -10.17 1.10
C ASN A 37 -2.21 -10.46 0.75
N SER A 38 -2.43 -11.33 -0.24
CA SER A 38 -3.77 -11.70 -0.71
C SER A 38 -4.58 -12.50 0.32
N ASP A 39 -3.93 -13.10 1.32
CA ASP A 39 -4.64 -13.76 2.41
C ASP A 39 -5.31 -12.74 3.33
N PHE A 40 -4.70 -11.56 3.48
CA PHE A 40 -5.23 -10.46 4.28
C PHE A 40 -6.11 -9.51 3.47
N PHE A 41 -5.82 -9.37 2.18
CA PHE A 41 -6.53 -8.49 1.24
C PHE A 41 -6.92 -9.27 -0.01
N PRO A 42 -7.97 -10.14 0.07
CA PRO A 42 -8.37 -10.97 -1.07
C PRO A 42 -8.82 -10.16 -2.28
N VAL A 43 -9.43 -9.00 -2.04
CA VAL A 43 -9.77 -8.03 -3.08
C VAL A 43 -8.97 -6.75 -2.84
N GLN A 44 -8.18 -6.35 -3.82
CA GLN A 44 -7.30 -5.20 -3.71
C GLN A 44 -6.95 -4.61 -5.08
N PRO A 45 -6.55 -3.33 -5.17
CA PRO A 45 -6.06 -2.75 -6.41
C PRO A 45 -4.86 -3.53 -6.94
N ARG A 46 -4.88 -3.82 -8.22
CA ARG A 46 -3.76 -4.46 -8.91
C ARG A 46 -3.35 -3.60 -10.10
N LEU A 47 -2.05 -3.46 -10.26
CA LEU A 47 -1.49 -2.77 -11.41
C LEU A 47 -1.75 -3.61 -12.67
N ASP A 48 -2.33 -2.98 -13.68
CA ASP A 48 -2.51 -3.53 -15.02
C ASP A 48 -1.60 -2.75 -16.00
N GLY A 49 -0.48 -3.35 -16.36
CA GLY A 49 0.56 -2.66 -17.12
C GLY A 49 1.11 -1.46 -16.34
N THR A 50 0.75 -0.25 -16.73
CA THR A 50 1.18 1.01 -16.11
C THR A 50 0.05 1.75 -15.40
N GLU A 51 -1.13 1.14 -15.28
CA GLU A 51 -2.33 1.79 -14.78
C GLU A 51 -2.97 0.99 -13.64
N TYR A 52 -3.64 1.69 -12.74
CA TYR A 52 -4.57 1.09 -11.79
C TYR A 52 -5.99 1.31 -12.28
N PRO A 53 -6.74 0.26 -12.62
CA PRO A 53 -8.17 0.38 -12.87
C PRO A 53 -8.89 0.92 -11.64
N VAL A 54 -9.79 1.88 -11.84
CA VAL A 54 -10.67 2.36 -10.77
C VAL A 54 -11.74 1.32 -10.54
N SER A 55 -11.90 0.87 -9.30
CA SER A 55 -12.88 -0.16 -8.95
C SER A 55 -14.30 0.41 -8.89
N ASP A 56 -15.27 -0.34 -9.41
CA ASP A 56 -16.71 -0.08 -9.26
C ASP A 56 -17.31 -0.81 -8.04
N LEU A 57 -16.50 -1.50 -7.25
CA LEU A 57 -16.95 -2.17 -6.04
C LEU A 57 -17.32 -1.16 -4.94
N PRO A 58 -18.19 -1.54 -3.99
CA PRO A 58 -18.57 -0.65 -2.89
C PRO A 58 -17.36 -0.17 -2.08
N GLY A 59 -17.42 1.09 -1.64
CA GLY A 59 -16.32 1.72 -0.90
C GLY A 59 -15.07 1.88 -1.75
N PRO A 60 -13.88 1.67 -1.19
CA PRO A 60 -12.61 1.77 -1.92
C PRO A 60 -12.32 0.54 -2.81
N GLY A 61 -13.20 -0.46 -2.84
CA GLY A 61 -12.97 -1.69 -3.61
C GLY A 61 -11.88 -2.59 -3.02
N VAL A 62 -11.76 -2.63 -1.71
CA VAL A 62 -10.83 -3.50 -0.98
C VAL A 62 -11.59 -4.34 0.02
N GLU A 63 -11.30 -5.63 0.08
CA GLU A 63 -11.75 -6.51 1.14
C GLU A 63 -10.62 -6.79 2.12
N VAL A 64 -10.95 -6.79 3.40
CA VAL A 64 -10.00 -7.09 4.48
C VAL A 64 -10.44 -8.37 5.17
N ASN A 65 -9.58 -9.36 5.21
CA ASN A 65 -9.80 -10.59 5.98
C ASN A 65 -9.37 -10.36 7.43
N GLU A 66 -10.29 -9.83 8.23
CA GLU A 66 -10.03 -9.49 9.63
C GLU A 66 -9.68 -10.73 10.46
N ASP A 67 -10.29 -11.89 10.18
CA ASP A 67 -10.01 -13.13 10.88
C ASP A 67 -8.57 -13.60 10.64
N ALA A 68 -8.11 -13.52 9.40
CA ALA A 68 -6.73 -13.87 9.06
C ALA A 68 -5.72 -12.91 9.71
N ILE A 69 -6.06 -11.63 9.84
CA ILE A 69 -5.23 -10.65 10.53
C ILE A 69 -5.23 -10.91 12.03
N ALA A 70 -6.40 -11.16 12.64
CA ALA A 70 -6.52 -11.45 14.07
C ALA A 70 -5.79 -12.72 14.49
N ALA A 71 -5.67 -13.71 13.60
CA ALA A 71 -4.90 -14.93 13.83
C ALA A 71 -3.38 -14.71 13.85
N GLN A 72 -2.89 -13.55 13.43
CA GLN A 72 -1.46 -13.26 13.45
C GLN A 72 -0.99 -12.86 14.85
N SER A 73 0.19 -13.34 15.21
CA SER A 73 0.87 -12.83 16.41
C SER A 73 1.35 -11.40 16.17
N PHE A 74 1.09 -10.51 17.12
CA PHE A 74 1.65 -9.15 17.04
C PHE A 74 3.17 -9.21 16.97
N ARG A 75 3.72 -8.52 15.98
CA ARG A 75 5.16 -8.33 15.83
C ARG A 75 5.45 -6.84 15.74
N PHE A 76 6.18 -6.34 16.72
CA PHE A 76 6.65 -4.96 16.66
C PHE A 76 7.59 -4.78 15.48
N TRP A 77 7.36 -3.73 14.72
CA TRP A 77 8.26 -3.31 13.67
C TRP A 77 8.37 -1.79 13.67
N GLU A 78 9.57 -1.31 13.47
CA GLU A 78 9.87 0.11 13.35
C GLU A 78 10.75 0.31 12.12
N ALA A 79 10.52 1.39 11.40
CA ALA A 79 11.36 1.74 10.26
C ALA A 79 12.82 1.93 10.71
N PRO A 80 13.80 1.41 9.95
CA PRO A 80 15.19 1.56 10.32
C PRO A 80 15.57 3.03 10.48
N HIS A 81 16.16 3.38 11.63
CA HIS A 81 16.74 4.68 11.84
C HIS A 81 18.19 4.67 11.33
N LEU A 82 18.40 5.31 10.19
CA LEU A 82 19.74 5.45 9.63
C LEU A 82 20.49 6.55 10.39
N ARG A 83 21.79 6.34 10.56
CA ARG A 83 22.67 7.30 11.21
C ARG A 83 23.86 7.65 10.32
N ARG A 84 24.21 8.91 10.32
CA ARG A 84 25.44 9.36 9.69
C ARG A 84 26.64 8.99 10.56
N ARG A 85 27.85 9.17 10.01
CA ARG A 85 29.08 8.83 10.69
C ARG A 85 29.32 9.63 11.99
N ASP A 86 28.74 10.82 12.09
CA ASP A 86 28.77 11.70 13.26
C ASP A 86 27.69 11.36 14.31
N GLY A 87 26.90 10.31 14.06
CA GLY A 87 25.81 9.87 14.93
C GLY A 87 24.48 10.58 14.72
N SER A 88 24.41 11.60 13.88
CA SER A 88 23.14 12.28 13.56
C SER A 88 22.18 11.37 12.80
N VAL A 89 20.88 11.54 13.07
CA VAL A 89 19.84 10.76 12.40
C VAL A 89 19.65 11.27 10.97
N THR A 90 19.44 10.32 10.06
CA THR A 90 19.05 10.61 8.67
C THR A 90 18.02 9.58 8.23
N ASN A 91 17.11 9.99 7.36
CA ASN A 91 16.08 9.09 6.79
C ASN A 91 16.51 8.50 5.43
N TRP A 92 17.64 8.96 4.90
CA TRP A 92 18.18 8.55 3.60
C TRP A 92 19.71 8.45 3.65
#